data_f90abf2b9c9cd1598242e67984459d58
#
_entry.id   f90abf2b9c9cd1598242e67984459d58
#
_cell.length_a   1.000
_cell.length_b   1.000
_cell.length_c   1.000
_cell.angle_alpha   90.00
_cell.angle_beta   90.00
_cell.angle_gamma   90.00
#
_symmetry.space_group_name_H-M   'P 1'
#
loop_
_entity.id
_entity.type
_entity.pdbx_description
1 polymer ?
#
loop_
_entity_poly.entity_id
_entity_poly.type
_entity_poly.pdbx_seq_one_letter_code
_entity_poly.pdbx_strand_id
1 'polypeptide(L)'
;MVNLFQGKTRTSISILLFLISSVCFGNKIDDLKTPEDVLKFVKKTFDKQDRFQSIQRNSKAINFKFIKVDLNNDGLTDILINGIYLYAVIDKGGRNNFQENYIGGRLFNCQLLSIDTSKEIPILIVQKDNDYDNETDKDIVFKPDTLTNLYGGFIEYNSSPKQIDFKEIKIMSSPCFGTCPIFEITINNNKQAIYNAKEYNKLTGIYKSNIEEKVFADLLGLLTYINIDTLKNNYKIGWTDNPSIDIEIKYNGFTKKIHDYGLEGTFGLKRLYEVLYNLKATQDWE
;
A
#
# COMPACT_ATOMS: atom_id res chain seq x y z
N MET A 1 61.07 49.00 31.73
CA MET A 1 59.63 49.23 31.88
C MET A 1 58.95 49.10 30.51
N VAL A 2 58.36 47.97 30.23
CA VAL A 2 57.67 47.73 28.95
C VAL A 2 56.24 47.35 29.30
N ASN A 3 55.29 48.21 28.90
CA ASN A 3 53.87 47.99 29.09
C ASN A 3 53.34 47.14 27.92
N LEU A 4 52.80 45.93 28.24
CA LEU A 4 52.07 45.06 27.31
C LEU A 4 50.59 45.44 27.35
N PHE A 5 50.05 45.95 26.27
CA PHE A 5 48.64 46.11 26.03
C PHE A 5 48.04 44.76 25.56
N GLN A 6 47.17 44.14 26.35
CA GLN A 6 46.33 43.02 25.94
C GLN A 6 45.08 43.57 25.27
N GLY A 7 44.97 43.41 23.95
CA GLY A 7 43.73 43.64 23.24
C GLY A 7 42.81 42.44 23.33
N LYS A 8 41.65 42.57 23.97
CA LYS A 8 40.55 41.61 23.95
C LYS A 8 39.75 41.77 22.66
N THR A 9 39.91 40.86 21.70
CA THR A 9 39.02 40.74 20.56
C THR A 9 37.70 40.07 21.00
N ARG A 10 36.62 40.84 20.99
CA ARG A 10 35.26 40.33 21.16
C ARG A 10 34.81 39.79 19.79
N THR A 11 34.74 38.45 19.65
CA THR A 11 34.09 37.79 18.52
C THR A 11 32.59 37.79 18.76
N SER A 12 31.87 38.63 18.02
CA SER A 12 30.41 38.61 17.99
C SER A 12 29.97 37.47 17.11
N ILE A 13 29.41 36.41 17.71
CA ILE A 13 28.74 35.33 16.98
C ILE A 13 27.35 35.83 16.63
N SER A 14 27.15 36.23 15.38
CA SER A 14 25.83 36.49 14.82
C SER A 14 25.14 35.17 14.57
N ILE A 15 24.19 34.79 15.43
CA ILE A 15 23.29 33.67 15.19
C ILE A 15 22.28 34.11 14.12
N LEU A 16 22.48 33.68 12.88
CA LEU A 16 21.54 33.87 11.80
C LEU A 16 20.39 32.85 11.99
N LEU A 17 19.28 33.30 12.62
CA LEU A 17 18.05 32.52 12.69
C LEU A 17 17.47 32.44 11.25
N PHE A 18 17.67 31.31 10.58
CA PHE A 18 16.89 30.95 9.41
C PHE A 18 15.45 30.65 9.86
N LEU A 19 14.58 31.64 9.76
CA LEU A 19 13.13 31.40 9.74
C LEU A 19 12.81 30.64 8.44
N ILE A 20 12.82 29.31 8.53
CA ILE A 20 12.19 28.48 7.53
C ILE A 20 10.69 28.74 7.67
N SER A 21 10.16 29.68 6.87
CA SER A 21 8.73 29.79 6.65
C SER A 21 8.31 28.51 5.94
N SER A 22 7.85 27.52 6.70
CA SER A 22 7.06 26.41 6.13
C SER A 22 5.85 27.06 5.48
N VAL A 23 5.88 27.17 4.15
CA VAL A 23 4.69 27.50 3.37
C VAL A 23 3.75 26.32 3.57
N CYS A 24 2.86 26.49 4.53
CA CYS A 24 1.75 25.56 4.75
C CYS A 24 0.85 25.68 3.51
N PHE A 25 1.07 24.85 2.50
CA PHE A 25 0.10 24.67 1.44
C PHE A 25 -1.10 23.99 2.11
N GLY A 26 -2.21 24.72 2.26
CA GLY A 26 -3.45 24.17 2.81
C GLY A 26 -3.75 22.86 2.10
N ASN A 27 -3.84 21.77 2.87
CA ASN A 27 -4.21 20.47 2.35
C ASN A 27 -5.64 20.57 1.83
N LYS A 28 -5.87 20.20 0.57
CA LYS A 28 -7.21 20.25 -0.05
C LYS A 28 -8.23 19.40 0.69
N ILE A 29 -7.79 18.35 1.37
CA ILE A 29 -8.65 17.49 2.19
C ILE A 29 -9.17 18.26 3.40
N ASP A 30 -8.38 19.17 3.98
CA ASP A 30 -8.80 19.96 5.14
C ASP A 30 -10.01 20.87 4.84
N ASP A 31 -10.14 21.31 3.60
CA ASP A 31 -11.22 22.18 3.17
C ASP A 31 -12.55 21.43 2.92
N LEU A 32 -12.52 20.09 2.83
CA LEU A 32 -13.73 19.28 2.61
C LEU A 32 -14.59 19.23 3.88
N LYS A 33 -15.83 19.67 3.81
CA LYS A 33 -16.75 19.77 4.95
C LYS A 33 -17.97 18.88 4.84
N THR A 34 -18.40 18.61 3.63
CA THR A 34 -19.63 17.86 3.36
C THR A 34 -19.34 16.63 2.50
N PRO A 35 -20.23 15.61 2.49
CA PRO A 35 -20.12 14.50 1.56
C PRO A 35 -20.10 14.95 0.08
N GLU A 36 -20.79 16.04 -0.26
CA GLU A 36 -20.78 16.65 -1.59
C GLU A 36 -19.40 17.19 -1.97
N ASP A 37 -18.70 17.84 -1.02
CA ASP A 37 -17.34 18.33 -1.24
C ASP A 37 -16.39 17.16 -1.51
N VAL A 38 -16.51 16.09 -0.69
CA VAL A 38 -15.71 14.87 -0.84
C VAL A 38 -15.96 14.23 -2.20
N LEU A 39 -17.22 14.06 -2.60
CA LEU A 39 -17.57 13.47 -3.87
C LEU A 39 -17.00 14.28 -5.05
N LYS A 40 -17.16 15.62 -5.00
CA LYS A 40 -16.61 16.53 -6.01
C LYS A 40 -15.08 16.46 -6.09
N PHE A 41 -14.42 16.42 -4.93
CA PHE A 41 -12.96 16.30 -4.84
C PHE A 41 -12.49 14.99 -5.47
N VAL A 42 -13.06 13.85 -5.07
CA VAL A 42 -12.68 12.52 -5.55
C VAL A 42 -12.91 12.41 -7.06
N LYS A 43 -14.09 12.82 -7.56
CA LYS A 43 -14.40 12.85 -8.99
C LYS A 43 -13.37 13.67 -9.77
N LYS A 44 -13.06 14.87 -9.30
CA LYS A 44 -12.08 15.75 -9.96
C LYS A 44 -10.67 15.18 -9.96
N THR A 45 -10.29 14.44 -8.91
CA THR A 45 -8.92 13.94 -8.70
C THR A 45 -8.66 12.63 -9.42
N PHE A 46 -9.61 11.70 -9.40
CA PHE A 46 -9.43 10.32 -9.85
C PHE A 46 -10.32 9.91 -11.02
N ASP A 47 -11.36 10.71 -11.36
CA ASP A 47 -12.39 10.28 -12.31
C ASP A 47 -11.92 10.37 -13.77
N LYS A 48 -11.10 9.44 -14.16
CA LYS A 48 -10.95 9.06 -15.56
C LYS A 48 -11.84 7.87 -15.97
N GLN A 49 -12.49 7.19 -15.03
CA GLN A 49 -13.21 5.93 -15.29
C GLN A 49 -14.31 5.65 -14.27
N ASP A 50 -15.30 6.50 -14.05
CA ASP A 50 -16.56 6.11 -13.34
C ASP A 50 -16.47 5.17 -12.10
N ARG A 51 -15.27 4.92 -11.55
CA ARG A 51 -15.07 4.00 -10.42
C ARG A 51 -15.85 4.43 -9.18
N PHE A 52 -16.01 5.72 -9.00
CA PHE A 52 -16.78 6.28 -7.90
C PHE A 52 -18.29 6.39 -8.17
N GLN A 53 -18.78 6.01 -9.36
CA GLN A 53 -20.23 5.88 -9.60
C GLN A 53 -20.87 4.83 -8.69
N SER A 54 -20.09 3.85 -8.21
CA SER A 54 -20.57 2.87 -7.24
C SER A 54 -20.93 3.50 -5.87
N ILE A 55 -20.37 4.67 -5.53
CA ILE A 55 -20.79 5.45 -4.35
C ILE A 55 -22.21 6.02 -4.56
N GLN A 56 -22.66 6.16 -5.81
CA GLN A 56 -23.94 6.72 -6.18
C GLN A 56 -24.88 5.75 -6.92
N ARG A 57 -24.60 4.45 -7.03
CA ARG A 57 -25.48 3.53 -7.75
C ARG A 57 -26.90 3.59 -7.19
N ASN A 58 -27.81 4.12 -8.00
CA ASN A 58 -29.27 4.06 -7.87
C ASN A 58 -29.94 4.91 -6.78
N SER A 59 -29.27 5.82 -6.08
CA SER A 59 -29.96 6.78 -5.23
C SER A 59 -29.57 8.21 -5.55
N LYS A 60 -30.56 9.11 -5.56
CA LYS A 60 -30.35 10.56 -5.62
C LYS A 60 -29.68 11.10 -4.34
N ALA A 61 -29.51 10.26 -3.31
CA ALA A 61 -28.93 10.62 -2.02
C ALA A 61 -27.48 10.13 -1.94
N ILE A 62 -26.58 10.99 -1.52
CA ILE A 62 -25.22 10.66 -1.15
C ILE A 62 -25.30 9.90 0.18
N ASN A 63 -24.93 8.62 0.18
CA ASN A 63 -25.03 7.75 1.35
C ASN A 63 -23.66 7.16 1.70
N PHE A 64 -22.75 8.01 2.18
CA PHE A 64 -21.51 7.58 2.78
C PHE A 64 -21.11 8.50 3.94
N LYS A 65 -20.28 7.99 4.83
CA LYS A 65 -19.59 8.74 5.88
C LYS A 65 -18.13 8.93 5.51
N PHE A 66 -17.51 10.00 5.98
CA PHE A 66 -16.09 10.20 5.81
C PHE A 66 -15.43 10.64 7.12
N ILE A 67 -14.14 10.32 7.24
CA ILE A 67 -13.31 10.66 8.38
C ILE A 67 -12.01 11.24 7.84
N LYS A 68 -11.59 12.39 8.38
CA LYS A 68 -10.29 13.01 8.08
C LYS A 68 -9.31 12.64 9.19
N VAL A 69 -8.17 12.08 8.83
CA VAL A 69 -7.15 11.61 9.76
C VAL A 69 -5.85 11.38 9.00
N ASP A 70 -4.71 11.60 9.62
CA ASP A 70 -3.40 11.20 9.08
C ASP A 70 -3.29 9.68 9.24
N LEU A 71 -3.41 8.95 8.12
CA LEU A 71 -3.47 7.47 8.10
C LEU A 71 -2.09 6.81 8.05
N ASN A 72 -1.06 7.54 7.65
CA ASN A 72 0.29 7.03 7.40
C ASN A 72 1.38 7.72 8.23
N ASN A 73 0.96 8.64 9.13
CA ASN A 73 1.82 9.43 10.02
C ASN A 73 2.87 10.27 9.27
N ASP A 74 2.46 10.88 8.15
CA ASP A 74 3.32 11.80 7.39
C ASP A 74 3.06 13.29 7.71
N GLY A 75 2.12 13.56 8.61
CA GLY A 75 1.73 14.90 9.06
C GLY A 75 0.73 15.57 8.13
N LEU A 76 0.22 14.88 7.11
CA LEU A 76 -0.81 15.37 6.20
C LEU A 76 -2.16 14.72 6.51
N THR A 77 -3.24 15.46 6.27
CA THR A 77 -4.58 14.92 6.47
C THR A 77 -4.98 14.07 5.29
N ASP A 78 -5.34 12.82 5.55
CA ASP A 78 -5.94 11.88 4.62
C ASP A 78 -7.45 11.81 4.83
N ILE A 79 -8.16 11.04 4.00
CA ILE A 79 -9.59 10.83 4.12
C ILE A 79 -9.98 9.37 3.92
N LEU A 80 -10.78 8.84 4.86
CA LEU A 80 -11.50 7.59 4.72
C LEU A 80 -12.93 7.86 4.27
N ILE A 81 -13.41 7.11 3.28
CA ILE A 81 -14.76 7.18 2.74
C ILE A 81 -15.40 5.81 2.94
N ASN A 82 -16.37 5.76 3.86
CA ASN A 82 -17.09 4.54 4.24
C ASN A 82 -18.51 4.58 3.66
N GLY A 83 -18.69 3.94 2.52
CA GLY A 83 -19.95 3.82 1.78
C GLY A 83 -20.25 2.36 1.46
N ILE A 84 -20.69 2.06 0.23
CA ILE A 84 -20.81 0.68 -0.27
C ILE A 84 -19.43 0.01 -0.28
N TYR A 85 -18.42 0.80 -0.60
CA TYR A 85 -17.01 0.41 -0.56
C TYR A 85 -16.26 1.28 0.45
N LEU A 86 -15.21 0.73 1.03
CA LEU A 86 -14.29 1.46 1.89
C LEU A 86 -13.08 1.92 1.07
N TYR A 87 -12.89 3.24 0.99
CA TYR A 87 -11.74 3.85 0.32
C TYR A 87 -10.95 4.74 1.26
N ALA A 88 -9.66 4.84 1.01
CA ALA A 88 -8.82 5.89 1.56
C ALA A 88 -8.21 6.71 0.43
N VAL A 89 -8.13 8.02 0.61
CA VAL A 89 -7.34 8.91 -0.23
C VAL A 89 -6.21 9.46 0.63
N ILE A 90 -4.99 9.08 0.29
CA ILE A 90 -3.77 9.48 0.96
C ILE A 90 -3.18 10.70 0.26
N ASP A 91 -2.96 11.78 1.01
CA ASP A 91 -2.21 12.94 0.53
C ASP A 91 -0.71 12.63 0.60
N LYS A 92 -0.04 12.62 -0.55
CA LYS A 92 1.40 12.34 -0.66
C LYS A 92 2.26 13.61 -0.63
N GLY A 93 1.63 14.73 -0.26
CA GLY A 93 2.27 16.04 -0.30
C GLY A 93 2.42 16.62 -1.71
N GLY A 94 2.56 17.94 -1.76
CA GLY A 94 2.68 18.66 -3.01
C GLY A 94 1.36 18.96 -3.71
N ARG A 95 1.44 19.42 -4.96
CA ARG A 95 0.24 19.88 -5.67
C ARG A 95 -0.48 18.73 -6.36
N ASN A 96 -1.67 18.34 -5.86
CA ASN A 96 -2.52 17.28 -6.44
C ASN A 96 -1.87 15.88 -6.47
N ASN A 97 -1.07 15.55 -5.49
CA ASN A 97 -0.41 14.25 -5.39
C ASN A 97 -1.15 13.37 -4.38
N PHE A 98 -2.23 12.75 -4.81
CA PHE A 98 -3.07 11.90 -3.99
C PHE A 98 -3.02 10.45 -4.49
N GLN A 99 -3.03 9.51 -3.55
CA GLN A 99 -3.11 8.09 -3.81
C GLN A 99 -4.46 7.55 -3.34
N GLU A 100 -5.19 6.91 -4.25
CA GLU A 100 -6.40 6.16 -3.91
C GLU A 100 -6.04 4.75 -3.45
N ASN A 101 -6.67 4.30 -2.36
CA ASN A 101 -6.59 2.93 -1.88
C ASN A 101 -7.99 2.38 -1.65
N TYR A 102 -8.38 1.36 -2.39
CA TYR A 102 -9.55 0.54 -2.08
C TYR A 102 -9.19 -0.44 -0.97
N ILE A 103 -10.00 -0.44 0.11
CA ILE A 103 -9.82 -1.35 1.24
C ILE A 103 -10.84 -2.47 1.12
N GLY A 104 -10.44 -3.55 0.50
CA GLY A 104 -11.28 -4.69 0.19
C GLY A 104 -10.53 -5.76 -0.58
N GLY A 105 -11.27 -6.71 -1.09
CA GLY A 105 -10.77 -7.75 -1.96
C GLY A 105 -11.49 -7.74 -3.30
N ARG A 106 -11.10 -8.65 -4.16
CA ARG A 106 -11.78 -8.84 -5.46
C ARG A 106 -13.21 -9.34 -5.27
N LEU A 107 -13.44 -10.10 -4.21
CA LEU A 107 -14.69 -10.80 -3.91
C LEU A 107 -15.45 -10.27 -2.71
N PHE A 108 -14.88 -9.36 -1.97
CA PHE A 108 -15.52 -8.84 -0.76
C PHE A 108 -15.28 -7.34 -0.64
N ASN A 109 -16.25 -6.66 -0.09
CA ASN A 109 -16.09 -5.28 0.37
C ASN A 109 -15.75 -5.31 1.86
N CYS A 110 -15.21 -4.20 2.34
CA CYS A 110 -15.01 -3.97 3.75
C CYS A 110 -15.84 -2.79 4.22
N GLN A 111 -16.34 -2.89 5.45
CA GLN A 111 -16.98 -1.81 6.18
C GLN A 111 -16.08 -1.38 7.33
N LEU A 112 -15.90 -0.08 7.52
CA LEU A 112 -15.18 0.44 8.68
C LEU A 112 -16.07 0.29 9.93
N LEU A 113 -15.62 -0.46 10.92
CA LEU A 113 -16.27 -0.56 12.22
C LEU A 113 -15.79 0.55 13.15
N SER A 114 -14.48 0.75 13.25
CA SER A 114 -13.88 1.79 14.09
C SER A 114 -12.45 2.11 13.65
N ILE A 115 -11.92 3.21 14.18
CA ILE A 115 -10.54 3.62 14.01
C ILE A 115 -9.92 3.91 15.37
N ASP A 116 -8.75 3.34 15.64
CA ASP A 116 -7.95 3.62 16.83
C ASP A 116 -6.81 4.57 16.44
N THR A 117 -6.90 5.82 16.86
CA THR A 117 -5.90 6.88 16.65
C THR A 117 -4.96 7.06 17.86
N SER A 118 -5.00 6.18 18.85
CA SER A 118 -4.09 6.22 20.01
C SER A 118 -2.67 5.72 19.68
N LYS A 119 -2.49 5.11 18.52
CA LYS A 119 -1.21 4.63 18.02
C LYS A 119 -0.56 5.69 17.13
N GLU A 120 0.74 5.60 16.96
CA GLU A 120 1.51 6.47 16.08
C GLU A 120 0.96 6.45 14.64
N ILE A 121 0.65 5.26 14.14
CA ILE A 121 -0.10 5.07 12.89
C ILE A 121 -1.48 4.52 13.23
N PRO A 122 -2.58 5.14 12.78
CA PRO A 122 -3.92 4.68 13.08
C PRO A 122 -4.18 3.23 12.67
N ILE A 123 -4.98 2.54 13.50
CA ILE A 123 -5.43 1.18 13.22
C ILE A 123 -6.91 1.22 12.85
N LEU A 124 -7.24 0.69 11.67
CA LEU A 124 -8.60 0.51 11.21
C LEU A 124 -9.10 -0.87 11.64
N ILE A 125 -10.28 -0.94 12.22
CA ILE A 125 -11.00 -2.20 12.44
C ILE A 125 -12.05 -2.29 11.36
N VAL A 126 -11.91 -3.28 10.47
CA VAL A 126 -12.75 -3.46 9.30
C VAL A 126 -13.43 -4.82 9.31
N GLN A 127 -14.66 -4.88 8.83
CA GLN A 127 -15.42 -6.11 8.64
C GLN A 127 -15.55 -6.37 7.15
N LYS A 128 -15.11 -7.55 6.70
CA LYS A 128 -15.46 -8.06 5.37
C LYS A 128 -16.95 -8.35 5.30
N ASP A 129 -17.56 -8.09 4.16
CA ASP A 129 -18.92 -8.54 3.90
C ASP A 129 -18.97 -10.07 4.07
N ASN A 130 -20.10 -10.57 4.59
CA ASN A 130 -20.32 -12.02 4.66
C ASN A 130 -20.33 -12.58 3.23
N ASP A 131 -19.70 -13.72 3.06
CA ASP A 131 -19.78 -14.52 1.85
C ASP A 131 -20.71 -15.71 2.09
N TYR A 132 -21.23 -16.28 1.00
CA TYR A 132 -22.10 -17.43 1.04
C TYR A 132 -21.38 -18.65 0.48
N ASP A 133 -21.23 -19.68 1.29
CA ASP A 133 -20.64 -20.95 0.85
C ASP A 133 -21.70 -21.85 0.20
N ASN A 134 -21.70 -21.88 -1.12
CA ASN A 134 -22.62 -22.71 -1.89
C ASN A 134 -22.45 -24.22 -1.67
N GLU A 135 -21.29 -24.67 -1.14
CA GLU A 135 -21.06 -26.10 -0.88
C GLU A 135 -21.69 -26.53 0.44
N THR A 136 -21.69 -25.63 1.44
CA THR A 136 -22.20 -25.94 2.79
C THR A 136 -23.55 -25.34 3.10
N ASP A 137 -24.10 -24.51 2.20
CA ASP A 137 -25.37 -23.77 2.38
C ASP A 137 -25.36 -22.91 3.66
N LYS A 138 -24.23 -22.25 3.94
CA LYS A 138 -24.01 -21.44 5.13
C LYS A 138 -23.35 -20.11 4.82
N ASP A 139 -23.74 -19.09 5.58
CA ASP A 139 -23.04 -17.81 5.59
C ASP A 139 -21.64 -17.95 6.17
N ILE A 140 -20.64 -17.50 5.45
CA ILE A 140 -19.27 -17.36 5.97
C ILE A 140 -19.19 -16.04 6.70
N VAL A 141 -19.09 -16.08 8.03
CA VAL A 141 -18.90 -14.89 8.86
C VAL A 141 -17.41 -14.67 9.09
N PHE A 142 -16.87 -13.61 8.52
CA PHE A 142 -15.48 -13.22 8.74
C PHE A 142 -15.30 -12.52 10.08
N LYS A 143 -14.19 -12.79 10.75
CA LYS A 143 -13.76 -11.99 11.91
C LYS A 143 -13.28 -10.64 11.41
N PRO A 144 -13.46 -9.54 12.18
CA PRO A 144 -12.89 -8.26 11.84
C PRO A 144 -11.38 -8.34 11.66
N ASP A 145 -10.87 -7.67 10.62
CA ASP A 145 -9.44 -7.46 10.43
C ASP A 145 -9.02 -6.13 11.06
N THR A 146 -7.78 -6.06 11.55
CA THR A 146 -7.15 -4.83 12.00
C THR A 146 -6.09 -4.43 10.99
N LEU A 147 -6.24 -3.24 10.39
CA LEU A 147 -5.38 -2.77 9.32
C LEU A 147 -4.66 -1.48 9.70
N THR A 148 -3.48 -1.27 9.15
CA THR A 148 -2.72 -0.02 9.25
C THR A 148 -2.16 0.35 7.88
N ASN A 149 -1.93 1.63 7.62
CA ASN A 149 -1.35 2.09 6.35
C ASN A 149 0.17 2.13 6.45
N LEU A 150 0.83 1.14 5.87
CA LEU A 150 2.29 1.03 5.81
C LEU A 150 2.72 0.57 4.42
N TYR A 151 3.95 0.92 4.03
CA TYR A 151 4.54 0.53 2.74
C TYR A 151 3.65 0.89 1.53
N GLY A 152 2.88 1.99 1.67
CA GLY A 152 2.02 2.54 0.62
C GLY A 152 0.69 1.81 0.41
N GLY A 153 0.23 1.01 1.36
CA GLY A 153 -1.07 0.34 1.32
C GLY A 153 -1.57 -0.08 2.70
N PHE A 154 -2.78 -0.61 2.76
CA PHE A 154 -3.34 -1.15 3.99
C PHE A 154 -2.96 -2.61 4.14
N ILE A 155 -2.38 -2.95 5.28
CA ILE A 155 -1.92 -4.30 5.61
C ILE A 155 -2.37 -4.65 7.04
N GLU A 156 -2.40 -5.93 7.38
CA GLU A 156 -2.76 -6.38 8.72
C GLU A 156 -1.81 -5.77 9.76
N TYR A 157 -2.39 -5.18 10.82
CA TYR A 157 -1.60 -4.64 11.92
C TYR A 157 -0.82 -5.74 12.63
N ASN A 158 0.49 -5.55 12.74
CA ASN A 158 1.39 -6.45 13.43
C ASN A 158 2.15 -5.70 14.53
N SER A 159 1.86 -6.02 15.79
CA SER A 159 2.52 -5.40 16.95
C SER A 159 3.94 -5.93 17.23
N SER A 160 4.35 -7.00 16.55
CA SER A 160 5.62 -7.68 16.81
C SER A 160 6.25 -8.20 15.51
N PRO A 161 6.66 -7.30 14.59
CA PRO A 161 7.33 -7.69 13.36
C PRO A 161 8.61 -8.47 13.63
N LYS A 162 8.85 -9.54 12.86
CA LYS A 162 10.03 -10.38 13.03
C LYS A 162 11.07 -10.07 11.95
N GLN A 163 12.28 -9.74 12.38
CA GLN A 163 13.40 -9.55 11.46
C GLN A 163 13.71 -10.86 10.72
N ILE A 164 14.06 -10.73 9.45
CA ILE A 164 14.41 -11.84 8.57
C ILE A 164 15.81 -11.64 7.96
N ASP A 165 16.57 -12.72 7.81
CA ASP A 165 17.76 -12.74 6.97
C ASP A 165 17.34 -13.07 5.54
N PHE A 166 16.94 -12.02 4.80
CA PHE A 166 16.44 -12.12 3.43
C PHE A 166 17.57 -12.51 2.46
N LYS A 167 17.28 -13.45 1.57
CA LYS A 167 18.20 -13.87 0.51
C LYS A 167 17.66 -13.59 -0.88
N GLU A 168 16.42 -13.95 -1.15
CA GLU A 168 15.82 -13.85 -2.48
C GLU A 168 14.30 -13.89 -2.40
N ILE A 169 13.65 -13.17 -3.28
CA ILE A 169 12.22 -13.33 -3.58
C ILE A 169 12.03 -13.55 -5.07
N LYS A 170 11.12 -14.44 -5.40
CA LYS A 170 10.69 -14.73 -6.76
C LYS A 170 9.17 -14.66 -6.83
N ILE A 171 8.65 -13.92 -7.80
CA ILE A 171 7.22 -13.89 -8.13
C ILE A 171 7.03 -14.40 -9.56
N MET A 172 6.01 -15.23 -9.74
CA MET A 172 5.60 -15.76 -11.05
C MET A 172 4.09 -15.56 -11.19
N SER A 173 3.66 -15.03 -12.32
CA SER A 173 2.24 -14.93 -12.67
C SER A 173 1.88 -15.97 -13.71
N SER A 174 0.67 -16.54 -13.60
CA SER A 174 0.10 -17.49 -14.54
C SER A 174 -0.86 -16.83 -15.53
N PRO A 175 -1.19 -17.51 -16.64
CA PRO A 175 -2.27 -17.07 -17.52
C PRO A 175 -3.61 -17.02 -16.79
N CYS A 176 -4.54 -16.22 -17.34
CA CYS A 176 -5.97 -16.22 -17.01
C CYS A 176 -6.79 -16.40 -18.28
N PHE A 177 -8.10 -16.43 -18.16
CA PHE A 177 -8.96 -16.31 -19.33
C PHE A 177 -8.92 -14.86 -19.86
N GLY A 178 -7.97 -14.60 -20.77
CA GLY A 178 -7.73 -13.27 -21.35
C GLY A 178 -6.24 -12.94 -21.47
N THR A 179 -5.91 -11.65 -21.41
CA THR A 179 -4.57 -11.09 -21.64
C THR A 179 -3.83 -10.73 -20.34
N CYS A 180 -3.87 -11.61 -19.34
CA CYS A 180 -3.12 -11.39 -18.12
C CYS A 180 -1.61 -11.49 -18.39
N PRO A 181 -0.80 -10.54 -17.90
CA PRO A 181 0.64 -10.59 -18.12
C PRO A 181 1.27 -11.82 -17.47
N ILE A 182 2.02 -12.59 -18.23
CA ILE A 182 2.77 -13.77 -17.79
C ILE A 182 4.23 -13.38 -17.65
N PHE A 183 4.77 -13.44 -16.45
CA PHE A 183 6.13 -13.02 -16.17
C PHE A 183 6.69 -13.68 -14.92
N GLU A 184 7.98 -13.47 -14.73
CA GLU A 184 8.71 -13.83 -13.53
C GLU A 184 9.65 -12.68 -13.15
N ILE A 185 9.68 -12.29 -11.87
CA ILE A 185 10.69 -11.36 -11.33
C ILE A 185 11.36 -12.04 -10.17
N THR A 186 12.70 -12.03 -10.16
CA THR A 186 13.53 -12.50 -9.05
C THR A 186 14.36 -11.33 -8.54
N ILE A 187 14.42 -11.14 -7.23
CA ILE A 187 15.22 -10.08 -6.58
C ILE A 187 16.04 -10.73 -5.48
N ASN A 188 17.36 -10.51 -5.48
CA ASN A 188 18.25 -11.01 -4.43
C ASN A 188 18.59 -9.94 -3.39
N ASN A 189 19.30 -10.35 -2.33
CA ASN A 189 19.71 -9.47 -1.24
C ASN A 189 20.75 -8.41 -1.62
N ASN A 190 21.34 -8.48 -2.80
CA ASN A 190 22.21 -7.43 -3.38
C ASN A 190 21.43 -6.43 -4.26
N LYS A 191 20.08 -6.42 -4.18
CA LYS A 191 19.19 -5.59 -4.98
C LYS A 191 19.18 -5.88 -6.47
N GLN A 192 19.87 -6.94 -6.91
CA GLN A 192 19.85 -7.34 -8.31
C GLN A 192 18.53 -7.99 -8.65
N ALA A 193 17.93 -7.57 -9.73
CA ALA A 193 16.65 -8.08 -10.20
C ALA A 193 16.78 -8.65 -11.62
N ILE A 194 16.05 -9.73 -11.87
CA ILE A 194 15.89 -10.35 -13.18
C ILE A 194 14.40 -10.37 -13.49
N TYR A 195 14.01 -9.81 -14.62
CA TYR A 195 12.65 -9.81 -15.14
C TYR A 195 12.58 -10.65 -16.42
N ASN A 196 11.88 -11.77 -16.37
CA ASN A 196 11.56 -12.60 -17.52
C ASN A 196 10.13 -12.29 -17.98
N ALA A 197 10.01 -11.40 -18.96
CA ALA A 197 8.76 -10.98 -19.57
C ALA A 197 8.35 -11.99 -20.65
N LYS A 198 7.30 -12.75 -20.39
CA LYS A 198 6.77 -13.76 -21.32
C LYS A 198 5.66 -13.16 -22.19
N GLU A 199 4.41 -13.49 -21.95
CA GLU A 199 3.27 -13.06 -22.76
C GLU A 199 2.54 -11.87 -22.13
N TYR A 200 1.89 -11.03 -22.93
CA TYR A 200 1.04 -9.91 -22.54
C TYR A 200 1.74 -8.86 -21.65
N ASN A 201 3.06 -8.71 -21.77
CA ASN A 201 3.84 -7.65 -21.15
C ASN A 201 4.21 -6.58 -22.20
N LYS A 202 4.58 -5.37 -21.74
CA LYS A 202 5.11 -4.33 -22.63
C LYS A 202 6.46 -4.74 -23.26
N LEU A 203 7.24 -5.50 -22.52
CA LEU A 203 8.53 -6.05 -22.93
C LEU A 203 8.38 -7.55 -23.19
N THR A 204 9.32 -8.15 -23.93
CA THR A 204 9.43 -9.61 -24.14
C THR A 204 10.89 -9.99 -24.09
N GLY A 205 11.22 -10.99 -23.26
CA GLY A 205 12.59 -11.46 -23.06
C GLY A 205 13.03 -11.35 -21.61
N ILE A 206 14.35 -11.44 -21.40
CA ILE A 206 14.97 -11.42 -20.08
C ILE A 206 15.74 -10.11 -19.93
N TYR A 207 15.45 -9.39 -18.85
CA TYR A 207 16.02 -8.10 -18.51
C TYR A 207 16.61 -8.14 -17.12
N LYS A 208 17.55 -7.24 -16.84
CA LYS A 208 18.19 -7.09 -15.54
C LYS A 208 18.10 -5.65 -15.07
N SER A 209 18.16 -5.45 -13.77
CA SER A 209 18.24 -4.13 -13.16
C SER A 209 18.75 -4.21 -11.72
N ASN A 210 19.09 -3.07 -11.15
CA ASN A 210 19.30 -2.91 -9.71
C ASN A 210 18.14 -2.12 -9.12
N ILE A 211 17.46 -2.69 -8.14
CA ILE A 211 16.33 -2.05 -7.48
C ILE A 211 16.82 -0.84 -6.67
N GLU A 212 16.11 0.28 -6.80
CA GLU A 212 16.38 1.49 -6.02
C GLU A 212 16.37 1.20 -4.51
N GLU A 213 17.26 1.87 -3.77
CA GLU A 213 17.44 1.69 -2.32
C GLU A 213 16.12 1.76 -1.54
N LYS A 214 15.34 2.82 -1.81
CA LYS A 214 14.06 3.03 -1.12
C LYS A 214 13.06 1.91 -1.41
N VAL A 215 12.92 1.49 -2.66
CA VAL A 215 11.99 0.44 -3.08
C VAL A 215 12.39 -0.89 -2.46
N PHE A 216 13.69 -1.18 -2.41
CA PHE A 216 14.21 -2.39 -1.78
C PHE A 216 14.02 -2.38 -0.26
N ALA A 217 14.26 -1.25 0.41
CA ALA A 217 14.02 -1.10 1.84
C ALA A 217 12.53 -1.27 2.18
N ASP A 218 11.63 -0.68 1.38
CA ASP A 218 10.17 -0.84 1.55
C ASP A 218 9.75 -2.31 1.35
N LEU A 219 10.33 -3.02 0.38
CA LEU A 219 10.09 -4.45 0.16
C LEU A 219 10.53 -5.29 1.37
N LEU A 220 11.74 -5.07 1.88
CA LEU A 220 12.25 -5.79 3.07
C LEU A 220 11.43 -5.48 4.32
N GLY A 221 11.07 -4.21 4.50
CA GLY A 221 10.19 -3.77 5.59
C GLY A 221 8.84 -4.48 5.54
N LEU A 222 8.22 -4.53 4.36
CA LEU A 222 6.95 -5.23 4.14
C LEU A 222 7.08 -6.73 4.45
N LEU A 223 8.11 -7.42 3.93
CA LEU A 223 8.35 -8.84 4.18
C LEU A 223 8.55 -9.14 5.68
N THR A 224 9.26 -8.26 6.38
CA THR A 224 9.45 -8.35 7.84
C THR A 224 8.11 -8.18 8.58
N TYR A 225 7.30 -7.21 8.13
CA TYR A 225 6.09 -6.81 8.83
C TYR A 225 4.95 -7.83 8.67
N ILE A 226 4.76 -8.40 7.47
CA ILE A 226 3.65 -9.34 7.20
C ILE A 226 3.83 -10.72 7.83
N ASN A 227 4.94 -10.97 8.53
CA ASN A 227 5.23 -12.22 9.22
C ASN A 227 5.06 -13.46 8.32
N ILE A 228 5.97 -13.62 7.37
CA ILE A 228 5.94 -14.62 6.28
C ILE A 228 5.65 -16.05 6.81
N ASP A 229 6.14 -16.38 8.01
CA ASP A 229 5.97 -17.72 8.61
C ASP A 229 4.49 -18.08 8.82
N THR A 230 3.65 -17.09 9.11
CA THR A 230 2.23 -17.30 9.43
C THR A 230 1.33 -17.35 8.19
N LEU A 231 1.82 -16.97 7.04
CA LEU A 231 1.07 -17.01 5.80
C LEU A 231 0.79 -18.46 5.38
N LYS A 232 -0.42 -18.72 4.87
CA LYS A 232 -0.75 -20.04 4.29
C LYS A 232 0.11 -20.28 3.04
N ASN A 233 0.34 -21.54 2.72
CA ASN A 233 1.04 -21.90 1.49
C ASN A 233 0.12 -21.87 0.26
N ASN A 234 -1.19 -21.95 0.47
CA ASN A 234 -2.17 -21.94 -0.61
C ASN A 234 -3.36 -21.03 -0.24
N TYR A 235 -3.71 -20.18 -1.19
CA TYR A 235 -4.94 -19.40 -1.22
C TYR A 235 -5.66 -19.73 -2.52
N LYS A 236 -6.97 -19.79 -2.51
CA LYS A 236 -7.76 -20.08 -3.70
C LYS A 236 -9.16 -19.51 -3.60
N ILE A 237 -9.68 -19.10 -4.74
CA ILE A 237 -11.07 -18.78 -4.98
C ILE A 237 -11.79 -20.00 -5.56
N GLY A 238 -13.07 -20.13 -5.32
CA GLY A 238 -13.90 -21.23 -5.85
C GLY A 238 -14.29 -21.10 -7.33
N TRP A 239 -13.83 -20.07 -8.05
CA TRP A 239 -14.20 -19.80 -9.44
C TRP A 239 -13.06 -20.13 -10.40
N THR A 240 -13.41 -20.51 -11.63
CA THR A 240 -12.45 -20.80 -12.71
C THR A 240 -11.94 -19.53 -13.39
N ASP A 241 -10.97 -19.67 -14.25
CA ASP A 241 -10.49 -18.66 -15.21
C ASP A 241 -9.79 -17.42 -14.57
N ASN A 242 -9.31 -17.57 -13.33
CA ASN A 242 -8.56 -16.52 -12.64
C ASN A 242 -7.04 -16.71 -12.81
N PRO A 243 -6.26 -15.62 -12.76
CA PRO A 243 -4.81 -15.72 -12.68
C PRO A 243 -4.39 -16.30 -11.34
N SER A 244 -3.23 -16.91 -11.29
CA SER A 244 -2.54 -17.20 -10.04
C SER A 244 -1.21 -16.46 -9.94
N ILE A 245 -0.77 -16.28 -8.71
CA ILE A 245 0.56 -15.84 -8.37
C ILE A 245 1.23 -16.92 -7.53
N ASP A 246 2.45 -17.28 -7.92
CA ASP A 246 3.35 -18.07 -7.12
C ASP A 246 4.46 -17.17 -6.58
N ILE A 247 4.67 -17.23 -5.25
CA ILE A 247 5.79 -16.55 -4.59
C ILE A 247 6.69 -17.58 -3.93
N GLU A 248 7.99 -17.39 -4.10
CA GLU A 248 9.02 -18.12 -3.42
C GLU A 248 9.95 -17.15 -2.69
N ILE A 249 10.09 -17.27 -1.35
CA ILE A 249 10.90 -16.38 -0.53
C ILE A 249 11.93 -17.23 0.20
N LYS A 250 13.23 -16.91 -0.01
CA LYS A 250 14.37 -17.52 0.70
C LYS A 250 14.82 -16.58 1.82
N TYR A 251 14.75 -17.04 3.05
CA TYR A 251 15.12 -16.27 4.25
C TYR A 251 15.45 -17.19 5.41
N ASN A 252 16.29 -16.77 6.34
CA ASN A 252 16.67 -17.52 7.56
C ASN A 252 17.09 -18.99 7.29
N GLY A 253 17.62 -19.29 6.11
CA GLY A 253 17.97 -20.66 5.70
C GLY A 253 16.77 -21.50 5.22
N PHE A 254 15.56 -20.95 5.18
CA PHE A 254 14.34 -21.62 4.73
C PHE A 254 13.83 -21.05 3.39
N THR A 255 12.91 -21.77 2.79
CA THR A 255 12.18 -21.33 1.60
C THR A 255 10.67 -21.42 1.87
N LYS A 256 9.98 -20.29 1.83
CA LYS A 256 8.53 -20.21 1.86
C LYS A 256 8.01 -20.18 0.42
N LYS A 257 7.03 -21.05 0.13
CA LYS A 257 6.31 -21.06 -1.14
C LYS A 257 4.85 -20.78 -0.89
N ILE A 258 4.28 -19.87 -1.68
CA ILE A 258 2.87 -19.47 -1.60
C ILE A 258 2.29 -19.53 -3.01
N HIS A 259 1.19 -20.26 -3.16
CA HIS A 259 0.36 -20.27 -4.35
C HIS A 259 -0.95 -19.56 -4.04
N ASP A 260 -1.31 -18.55 -4.86
CA ASP A 260 -2.53 -17.77 -4.67
C ASP A 260 -3.32 -17.71 -5.97
N TYR A 261 -4.33 -18.56 -6.08
CA TYR A 261 -5.26 -18.59 -7.21
C TYR A 261 -6.41 -17.62 -6.96
N GLY A 262 -6.53 -16.60 -7.81
CA GLY A 262 -7.55 -15.56 -7.72
C GLY A 262 -7.13 -14.35 -6.88
N LEU A 263 -5.92 -14.33 -6.30
CA LEU A 263 -5.37 -13.23 -5.49
C LEU A 263 -6.16 -12.99 -4.20
N GLU A 264 -6.46 -14.08 -3.48
CA GLU A 264 -7.27 -14.09 -2.25
C GLU A 264 -6.42 -14.18 -0.96
N GLY A 265 -5.14 -13.90 -1.06
CA GLY A 265 -4.26 -13.78 0.09
C GLY A 265 -4.61 -12.65 1.05
N THR A 266 -3.83 -12.52 2.12
CA THR A 266 -3.97 -11.45 3.12
C THR A 266 -3.76 -10.07 2.50
N PHE A 267 -4.16 -8.99 3.19
CA PHE A 267 -3.92 -7.63 2.70
C PHE A 267 -2.44 -7.35 2.50
N GLY A 268 -1.59 -7.80 3.45
CA GLY A 268 -0.13 -7.67 3.32
C GLY A 268 0.44 -8.44 2.14
N LEU A 269 -0.09 -9.64 1.86
CA LEU A 269 0.33 -10.43 0.71
C LEU A 269 -0.10 -9.78 -0.61
N LYS A 270 -1.32 -9.24 -0.69
CA LYS A 270 -1.79 -8.45 -1.84
C LYS A 270 -0.92 -7.22 -2.07
N ARG A 271 -0.54 -6.52 -0.98
CA ARG A 271 0.39 -5.39 -1.09
C ARG A 271 1.76 -5.81 -1.62
N LEU A 272 2.27 -6.96 -1.21
CA LEU A 272 3.52 -7.52 -1.74
C LEU A 272 3.41 -7.77 -3.25
N TYR A 273 2.28 -8.32 -3.72
CA TYR A 273 2.04 -8.49 -5.16
C TYR A 273 2.07 -7.15 -5.89
N GLU A 274 1.39 -6.12 -5.38
CA GLU A 274 1.36 -4.79 -5.99
C GLU A 274 2.75 -4.19 -6.12
N VAL A 275 3.58 -4.27 -5.06
CA VAL A 275 4.97 -3.79 -5.08
C VAL A 275 5.75 -4.48 -6.19
N LEU A 276 5.70 -5.82 -6.25
CA LEU A 276 6.44 -6.60 -7.24
C LEU A 276 5.91 -6.42 -8.67
N TYR A 277 4.58 -6.30 -8.86
CA TYR A 277 3.97 -6.01 -10.16
C TYR A 277 4.35 -4.62 -10.70
N ASN A 278 4.41 -3.63 -9.82
CA ASN A 278 4.73 -2.26 -10.21
C ASN A 278 6.17 -2.13 -10.74
N LEU A 279 7.10 -2.98 -10.28
CA LEU A 279 8.48 -2.99 -10.80
C LEU A 279 8.56 -3.16 -12.32
N LYS A 280 7.62 -3.89 -12.93
CA LYS A 280 7.58 -4.02 -14.39
C LYS A 280 7.45 -2.70 -15.14
N ALA A 281 6.82 -1.71 -14.52
CA ALA A 281 6.52 -0.41 -15.13
C ALA A 281 7.39 0.74 -14.60
N THR A 282 7.96 0.59 -13.40
CA THR A 282 8.66 1.66 -12.69
C THR A 282 10.17 1.48 -12.67
N GLN A 283 10.66 0.27 -12.94
CA GLN A 283 12.08 -0.04 -12.95
C GLN A 283 12.65 0.10 -14.36
N ASP A 284 13.86 0.66 -14.47
CA ASP A 284 14.63 0.69 -15.72
C ASP A 284 15.23 -0.70 -15.97
N TRP A 285 14.73 -1.40 -16.98
CA TRP A 285 15.13 -2.75 -17.35
C TRP A 285 16.06 -2.75 -18.56
N GLU A 286 17.26 -3.36 -18.39
CA GLU A 286 18.32 -3.48 -19.43
C GLU A 286 18.49 -4.93 -19.90
#